data_94a674cc648f6796e8ba47fcf1cf88e9
#
_entry.id   94a674cc648f6796e8ba47fcf1cf88e9
#
_cell.length_a   1.000
_cell.length_b   1.000
_cell.length_c   1.000
_cell.angle_alpha   90.00
_cell.angle_beta   90.00
_cell.angle_gamma   90.00
#
_symmetry.space_group_name_H-M   'P 1'
#
loop_
_entity.id
_entity.type
_entity.pdbx_description
1 polymer ?
#
loop_
_entity_poly.entity_id
_entity_poly.type
_entity_poly.pdbx_seq_one_letter_code
_entity_poly.pdbx_strand_id
1 'polypeptide(L)'
;LAFMAGTISLVFGVGESYFDSITMFVAFLLGARYLELLARQDAQGGAEALAKQLPATCERLENYPAEESKTVAVVRCQVGDVLRISPGELVPVDGVLIAGAANLNEALLTGESRSVTKSIGDPLYAGSHNIESPILMRVTAIGQGTRIAGIASLLDKALEAKPQMVGLAEKWAGYFVVFLMLAAGLTAVAWYFLDPIRAWETAVAVLVASCPCALSLATPAAMAAAQGAITKLGLLVVRGHVMETLAKATDLVLDKTGTLTTGHPELKQILNIRVGVTEEEVLAIALAMELGQKHPLALAIIEAAQKKHISPAKLPEATVSELGKGLRSGAYQLGSRQWLSVDAIEVPAEHQQSSLVYLRDEKGLLAVFALLDSPREGARELIQVAQQRGIRIHLLSGDDAQTVAWWAKYFGIEQHRGGALPEDKFSYIEDLQSKGAKIWAVGDGVNDAPFLAKADISVAVGNGAPLAQAGADAVLTTESLKPLSQALQLADKTKIIMRQNLIWAFVYNVVAIPIAMMGWVNPWIAGIGMSISSLAVTLNAWRLRKVSSLD
;
A
#
# COMPACT_ATOMS: atom_id res chain seq x y z
N LEU A 1 25.19 -27.29 -26.62
CA LEU A 1 25.56 -27.49 -28.03
C LEU A 1 26.99 -27.02 -28.29
N ALA A 2 27.36 -25.74 -28.06
CA ALA A 2 28.73 -25.22 -28.26
C ALA A 2 29.79 -26.01 -27.46
N PHE A 3 29.48 -26.41 -26.20
CA PHE A 3 30.34 -27.23 -25.39
C PHE A 3 30.54 -28.64 -26.00
N MET A 4 29.46 -29.26 -26.50
CA MET A 4 29.54 -30.55 -27.20
C MET A 4 30.39 -30.45 -28.47
N ALA A 5 30.22 -29.37 -29.25
CA ALA A 5 31.03 -29.16 -30.46
C ALA A 5 32.51 -28.97 -30.11
N GLY A 6 32.84 -28.15 -29.11
CA GLY A 6 34.20 -27.97 -28.62
C GLY A 6 34.83 -29.28 -28.11
N THR A 7 34.03 -30.14 -27.44
CA THR A 7 34.48 -31.44 -26.97
C THR A 7 34.72 -32.42 -28.14
N ILE A 8 33.84 -32.41 -29.14
CA ILE A 8 34.00 -33.21 -30.36
C ILE A 8 35.26 -32.76 -31.13
N SER A 9 35.45 -31.43 -31.28
CA SER A 9 36.64 -30.85 -31.91
C SER A 9 37.94 -31.29 -31.19
N LEU A 10 37.94 -31.26 -29.86
CA LEU A 10 39.09 -31.69 -29.04
C LEU A 10 39.36 -33.18 -29.15
N VAL A 11 38.32 -34.04 -29.15
CA VAL A 11 38.47 -35.49 -29.19
C VAL A 11 38.86 -36.01 -30.56
N PHE A 12 38.35 -35.45 -31.63
CA PHE A 12 38.58 -35.90 -33.01
C PHE A 12 39.63 -35.07 -33.74
N GLY A 13 40.18 -34.02 -33.16
CA GLY A 13 41.21 -33.17 -33.75
C GLY A 13 40.76 -32.39 -35.00
N VAL A 14 39.45 -32.18 -35.13
CA VAL A 14 38.83 -31.52 -36.30
C VAL A 14 38.14 -30.23 -35.91
N GLY A 15 38.63 -29.08 -36.42
CA GLY A 15 38.06 -27.77 -36.20
C GLY A 15 38.68 -26.98 -35.04
N GLU A 16 38.17 -25.73 -34.78
CA GLU A 16 38.64 -24.87 -33.69
C GLU A 16 37.97 -25.25 -32.34
N SER A 17 38.73 -25.06 -31.24
CA SER A 17 38.16 -25.26 -29.91
C SER A 17 37.40 -23.99 -29.46
N TYR A 18 36.09 -24.12 -29.24
CA TYR A 18 35.21 -23.03 -28.85
C TYR A 18 35.16 -22.77 -27.32
N PHE A 19 36.06 -23.37 -26.52
CA PHE A 19 36.04 -23.26 -25.05
C PHE A 19 36.25 -21.83 -24.55
N ASP A 20 37.13 -21.06 -25.19
CA ASP A 20 37.36 -19.65 -24.84
C ASP A 20 36.13 -18.80 -25.08
N SER A 21 35.48 -19.00 -26.22
CA SER A 21 34.24 -18.31 -26.57
C SER A 21 33.11 -18.68 -25.61
N ILE A 22 33.00 -19.96 -25.23
CA ILE A 22 32.00 -20.44 -24.26
C ILE A 22 32.24 -19.84 -22.87
N THR A 23 33.50 -19.87 -22.42
CA THR A 23 33.88 -19.34 -21.10
C THR A 23 33.61 -17.84 -21.02
N MET A 24 33.98 -17.10 -22.06
CA MET A 24 33.74 -15.66 -22.14
C MET A 24 32.24 -15.36 -22.23
N PHE A 25 31.47 -16.12 -23.00
CA PHE A 25 30.01 -16.00 -23.08
C PHE A 25 29.34 -16.25 -21.72
N VAL A 26 29.74 -17.32 -21.01
CA VAL A 26 29.23 -17.63 -19.68
C VAL A 26 29.60 -16.54 -18.70
N ALA A 27 30.84 -16.01 -18.74
CA ALA A 27 31.27 -14.91 -17.89
C ALA A 27 30.45 -13.62 -18.14
N PHE A 28 30.20 -13.25 -19.39
CA PHE A 28 29.35 -12.11 -19.74
C PHE A 28 27.89 -12.33 -19.32
N LEU A 29 27.35 -13.53 -19.55
CA LEU A 29 26.00 -13.87 -19.12
C LEU A 29 25.84 -13.78 -17.61
N LEU A 30 26.78 -14.35 -16.85
CA LEU A 30 26.77 -14.30 -15.39
C LEU A 30 26.98 -12.85 -14.88
N GLY A 31 27.87 -12.07 -15.51
CA GLY A 31 28.05 -10.67 -15.20
C GLY A 31 26.79 -9.84 -15.42
N ALA A 32 26.12 -10.01 -16.56
CA ALA A 32 24.85 -9.36 -16.87
C ALA A 32 23.74 -9.77 -15.88
N ARG A 33 23.67 -11.07 -15.54
CA ARG A 33 22.71 -11.60 -14.53
C ARG A 33 23.02 -11.09 -13.13
N TYR A 34 24.30 -10.93 -12.78
CA TYR A 34 24.69 -10.35 -11.50
C TYR A 34 24.30 -8.87 -11.39
N LEU A 35 24.54 -8.08 -12.45
CA LEU A 35 24.10 -6.67 -12.49
C LEU A 35 22.57 -6.56 -12.44
N GLU A 36 21.85 -7.44 -13.12
CA GLU A 36 20.40 -7.55 -13.04
C GLU A 36 19.94 -7.87 -11.61
N LEU A 37 20.59 -8.85 -10.95
CA LEU A 37 20.28 -9.23 -9.57
C LEU A 37 20.51 -8.06 -8.62
N LEU A 38 21.65 -7.34 -8.74
CA LEU A 38 21.93 -6.15 -7.94
C LEU A 38 20.84 -5.07 -8.15
N ALA A 39 20.48 -4.79 -9.40
CA ALA A 39 19.43 -3.82 -9.72
C ALA A 39 18.07 -4.22 -9.15
N ARG A 40 17.77 -5.51 -9.15
CA ARG A 40 16.53 -6.08 -8.59
C ARG A 40 16.54 -6.06 -7.07
N GLN A 41 17.64 -6.48 -6.42
CA GLN A 41 17.80 -6.43 -4.96
C GLN A 41 17.71 -5.00 -4.44
N ASP A 42 18.32 -4.05 -5.11
CA ASP A 42 18.28 -2.65 -4.78
C ASP A 42 16.85 -2.04 -4.94
N ALA A 43 16.05 -2.57 -5.88
CA ALA A 43 14.64 -2.23 -6.03
C ALA A 43 13.74 -2.90 -4.96
N GLN A 44 14.11 -4.08 -4.46
CA GLN A 44 13.37 -4.88 -3.49
C GLN A 44 13.79 -4.64 -2.03
N GLY A 45 14.96 -4.01 -1.80
CA GLY A 45 15.62 -3.90 -0.49
C GLY A 45 14.88 -3.12 0.61
N GLY A 46 13.65 -2.66 0.38
CA GLY A 46 12.87 -1.93 1.38
C GLY A 46 12.44 -2.78 2.59
N ALA A 47 12.01 -4.02 2.39
CA ALA A 47 11.46 -4.86 3.46
C ALA A 47 12.53 -5.46 4.39
N GLU A 48 13.59 -6.02 3.80
CA GLU A 48 14.73 -6.56 4.57
C GLU A 48 15.51 -5.47 5.31
N ALA A 49 15.61 -4.28 4.73
CA ALA A 49 16.24 -3.13 5.36
C ALA A 49 15.49 -2.67 6.61
N LEU A 50 14.16 -2.74 6.61
CA LEU A 50 13.32 -2.41 7.77
C LEU A 50 13.55 -3.37 8.93
N ALA A 51 13.56 -4.68 8.66
CA ALA A 51 13.75 -5.70 9.70
C ALA A 51 15.19 -5.70 10.29
N LYS A 52 16.20 -5.36 9.49
CA LYS A 52 17.61 -5.30 9.92
C LYS A 52 17.94 -4.09 10.79
N GLN A 53 17.08 -3.08 10.86
CA GLN A 53 17.31 -1.87 11.68
C GLN A 53 16.83 -2.03 13.11
N LEU A 54 16.03 -3.05 13.43
CA LEU A 54 15.57 -3.26 14.80
C LEU A 54 16.73 -3.62 15.74
N PRO A 55 16.72 -3.12 16.99
CA PRO A 55 17.73 -3.45 17.97
C PRO A 55 17.70 -4.94 18.33
N ALA A 56 18.87 -5.54 18.51
CA ALA A 56 19.00 -6.94 18.92
C ALA A 56 18.77 -7.13 20.43
N THR A 57 18.95 -6.07 21.23
CA THR A 57 18.86 -6.05 22.69
C THR A 57 17.98 -4.91 23.17
N CYS A 58 17.40 -5.06 24.37
CA CYS A 58 16.59 -4.03 25.01
C CYS A 58 16.81 -4.07 26.53
N GLU A 59 16.45 -2.99 27.23
CA GLU A 59 16.45 -2.90 28.67
C GLU A 59 15.08 -3.32 29.24
N ARG A 60 15.05 -4.46 29.95
CA ARG A 60 13.85 -4.96 30.64
C ARG A 60 13.93 -4.68 32.13
N LEU A 61 12.86 -4.16 32.72
CA LEU A 61 12.71 -4.07 34.16
C LEU A 61 12.27 -5.43 34.71
N GLU A 62 13.00 -5.97 35.70
CA GLU A 62 12.70 -7.31 36.26
C GLU A 62 11.46 -7.29 37.18
N ASN A 63 11.27 -6.21 37.96
CA ASN A 63 10.16 -6.09 38.92
C ASN A 63 9.58 -4.67 38.91
N TYR A 64 8.84 -4.30 37.86
CA TYR A 64 8.13 -3.01 37.86
C TYR A 64 7.11 -2.93 39.03
N PRO A 65 7.12 -1.86 39.89
CA PRO A 65 7.70 -0.53 39.67
C PRO A 65 9.16 -0.33 40.13
N ALA A 66 9.90 -1.36 40.51
CA ALA A 66 11.33 -1.21 40.83
C ALA A 66 12.13 -0.83 39.57
N GLU A 67 13.15 0.03 39.72
CA GLU A 67 13.93 0.56 38.61
C GLU A 67 15.11 -0.32 38.15
N GLU A 68 15.28 -1.50 38.73
CA GLU A 68 16.35 -2.42 38.33
C GLU A 68 16.09 -2.95 36.91
N SER A 69 16.97 -2.55 35.97
CA SER A 69 16.89 -2.96 34.58
C SER A 69 18.01 -3.94 34.22
N LYS A 70 17.72 -4.83 33.27
CA LYS A 70 18.68 -5.79 32.74
C LYS A 70 18.61 -5.79 31.21
N THR A 71 19.76 -5.70 30.58
CA THR A 71 19.84 -5.86 29.12
C THR A 71 19.57 -7.30 28.74
N VAL A 72 18.55 -7.50 27.90
CA VAL A 72 18.15 -8.82 27.39
C VAL A 72 18.07 -8.79 25.87
N ALA A 73 18.24 -9.95 25.23
CA ALA A 73 17.99 -10.06 23.81
C ALA A 73 16.49 -9.90 23.53
N VAL A 74 16.11 -9.12 22.51
CA VAL A 74 14.69 -8.83 22.14
C VAL A 74 13.89 -10.12 21.92
N VAL A 75 14.52 -11.18 21.40
CA VAL A 75 13.88 -12.50 21.21
C VAL A 75 13.46 -13.18 22.53
N ARG A 76 13.92 -12.71 23.68
CA ARG A 76 13.56 -13.21 25.00
C ARG A 76 12.46 -12.39 25.68
N CYS A 77 12.04 -11.27 25.07
CA CYS A 77 10.93 -10.49 25.58
C CYS A 77 9.62 -11.28 25.50
N GLN A 78 8.73 -11.04 26.44
CA GLN A 78 7.39 -11.63 26.49
C GLN A 78 6.33 -10.53 26.55
N VAL A 79 5.12 -10.84 26.10
CA VAL A 79 3.97 -9.95 26.25
C VAL A 79 3.73 -9.69 27.73
N GLY A 80 3.61 -8.41 28.11
CA GLY A 80 3.48 -7.97 29.49
C GLY A 80 4.79 -7.47 30.13
N ASP A 81 5.96 -7.77 29.58
CA ASP A 81 7.24 -7.23 30.05
C ASP A 81 7.22 -5.69 30.00
N VAL A 82 7.95 -5.07 30.93
CA VAL A 82 8.16 -3.62 30.93
C VAL A 82 9.57 -3.31 30.45
N LEU A 83 9.66 -2.48 29.40
CA LEU A 83 10.92 -2.08 28.80
C LEU A 83 11.16 -0.59 29.03
N ARG A 84 12.43 -0.23 29.26
CA ARG A 84 12.92 1.15 29.24
C ARG A 84 13.51 1.44 27.88
N ILE A 85 13.11 2.57 27.26
CA ILE A 85 13.64 3.05 25.99
C ILE A 85 14.27 4.42 26.24
N SER A 86 15.57 4.51 26.07
CA SER A 86 16.33 5.74 26.28
C SER A 86 16.20 6.69 25.07
N PRO A 87 16.48 8.00 25.25
CA PRO A 87 16.57 8.91 24.11
C PRO A 87 17.63 8.45 23.11
N GLY A 88 17.30 8.51 21.83
CA GLY A 88 18.17 8.02 20.75
C GLY A 88 18.04 6.53 20.45
N GLU A 89 17.24 5.78 21.21
CA GLU A 89 17.02 4.36 20.96
C GLU A 89 15.77 4.10 20.11
N LEU A 90 15.78 2.96 19.41
CA LEU A 90 14.62 2.45 18.69
C LEU A 90 13.77 1.58 19.60
N VAL A 91 12.47 1.70 19.49
CA VAL A 91 11.49 0.82 20.13
C VAL A 91 11.68 -0.60 19.57
N PRO A 92 12.00 -1.61 20.41
CA PRO A 92 12.38 -2.94 19.94
C PRO A 92 11.20 -3.84 19.55
N VAL A 93 10.04 -3.65 20.18
CA VAL A 93 8.82 -4.46 20.04
C VAL A 93 7.59 -3.57 20.15
N ASP A 94 6.41 -4.05 19.79
CA ASP A 94 5.19 -3.25 19.96
C ASP A 94 4.72 -3.27 21.41
N GLY A 95 4.20 -2.13 21.87
CA GLY A 95 3.72 -1.99 23.25
C GLY A 95 2.87 -0.75 23.47
N VAL A 96 2.64 -0.41 24.73
CA VAL A 96 1.86 0.75 25.15
C VAL A 96 2.71 1.58 26.11
N LEU A 97 2.69 2.92 25.96
CA LEU A 97 3.37 3.83 26.87
C LEU A 97 2.73 3.79 28.27
N ILE A 98 3.53 3.50 29.30
CA ILE A 98 3.05 3.44 30.68
C ILE A 98 3.62 4.54 31.59
N ALA A 99 4.77 5.12 31.20
CA ALA A 99 5.35 6.27 31.92
C ALA A 99 6.28 7.07 31.02
N GLY A 100 6.38 8.37 31.26
CA GLY A 100 7.18 9.31 30.50
C GLY A 100 6.35 10.08 29.44
N ALA A 101 6.97 11.08 28.84
CA ALA A 101 6.43 11.79 27.67
C ALA A 101 7.24 11.35 26.45
N ALA A 102 6.59 10.71 25.50
CA ALA A 102 7.26 10.18 24.32
C ALA A 102 7.11 11.13 23.15
N ASN A 103 8.23 11.57 22.57
CA ASN A 103 8.29 12.21 21.27
C ASN A 103 9.03 11.28 20.32
N LEU A 104 8.27 10.64 19.41
CA LEU A 104 8.74 9.53 18.58
C LEU A 104 8.81 9.94 17.11
N ASN A 105 9.89 9.56 16.44
CA ASN A 105 9.97 9.59 14.99
C ASN A 105 9.55 8.21 14.44
N GLU A 106 8.43 8.16 13.77
CA GLU A 106 7.86 6.95 13.17
C GLU A 106 8.19 6.81 11.67
N ALA A 107 9.20 7.55 11.15
CA ALA A 107 9.57 7.58 9.73
C ALA A 107 9.85 6.19 9.12
N LEU A 108 10.37 5.28 9.92
CA LEU A 108 10.62 3.88 9.52
C LEU A 108 9.33 3.13 9.16
N LEU A 109 8.21 3.49 9.75
CA LEU A 109 6.91 2.84 9.59
C LEU A 109 5.99 3.60 8.62
N THR A 110 6.02 4.94 8.70
CA THR A 110 5.10 5.82 7.99
C THR A 110 5.74 6.50 6.77
N GLY A 111 7.08 6.57 6.73
CA GLY A 111 7.82 7.36 5.75
C GLY A 111 7.87 8.86 6.07
N GLU A 112 7.21 9.33 7.13
CA GLU A 112 7.17 10.73 7.52
C GLU A 112 8.19 11.04 8.61
N SER A 113 9.05 12.04 8.38
CA SER A 113 10.10 12.46 9.33
C SER A 113 9.58 13.29 10.51
N ARG A 114 8.27 13.59 10.54
CA ARG A 114 7.68 14.40 11.59
C ARG A 114 7.55 13.59 12.88
N SER A 115 8.03 14.17 13.99
CA SER A 115 7.87 13.53 15.30
C SER A 115 6.43 13.61 15.80
N VAL A 116 5.98 12.52 16.43
CA VAL A 116 4.64 12.35 16.99
C VAL A 116 4.75 12.28 18.51
N THR A 117 4.04 13.17 19.20
CA THR A 117 3.96 13.13 20.67
C THR A 117 2.95 12.06 21.11
N LYS A 118 3.34 11.18 22.01
CA LYS A 118 2.50 10.10 22.58
C LYS A 118 2.24 10.36 24.06
N SER A 119 1.03 10.05 24.48
CA SER A 119 0.56 10.12 25.86
C SER A 119 0.52 8.74 26.51
N ILE A 120 0.47 8.68 27.84
CA ILE A 120 0.32 7.40 28.57
C ILE A 120 -0.95 6.70 28.09
N GLY A 121 -0.80 5.43 27.69
CA GLY A 121 -1.88 4.62 27.09
C GLY A 121 -1.80 4.52 25.56
N ASP A 122 -1.01 5.36 24.90
CA ASP A 122 -0.85 5.32 23.44
C ASP A 122 0.03 4.16 22.98
N PRO A 123 -0.24 3.60 21.79
CA PRO A 123 0.55 2.53 21.23
C PRO A 123 1.92 3.03 20.73
N LEU A 124 2.95 2.23 21.05
CA LEU A 124 4.32 2.37 20.58
C LEU A 124 4.65 1.20 19.65
N TYR A 125 5.25 1.49 18.52
CA TYR A 125 5.53 0.48 17.49
C TYR A 125 7.02 0.21 17.34
N ALA A 126 7.40 -1.04 17.12
CA ALA A 126 8.76 -1.45 16.83
C ALA A 126 9.33 -0.66 15.63
N GLY A 127 10.55 -0.13 15.79
CA GLY A 127 11.20 0.72 14.79
C GLY A 127 10.93 2.22 14.94
N SER A 128 10.06 2.67 15.86
CA SER A 128 9.94 4.08 16.21
C SER A 128 11.17 4.55 16.97
N HIS A 129 11.69 5.73 16.65
CA HIS A 129 12.88 6.30 17.27
C HIS A 129 12.48 7.28 18.39
N ASN A 130 12.91 7.00 19.63
CA ASN A 130 12.65 7.89 20.75
C ASN A 130 13.60 9.09 20.73
N ILE A 131 13.08 10.32 20.77
CA ILE A 131 13.88 11.54 20.55
C ILE A 131 14.32 12.18 21.87
N GLU A 132 13.43 12.43 22.82
CA GLU A 132 13.67 13.45 23.87
C GLU A 132 13.90 12.88 25.26
N SER A 133 13.07 11.99 25.75
CA SER A 133 13.09 11.57 27.16
C SER A 133 12.98 10.06 27.33
N PRO A 134 13.53 9.50 28.45
CA PRO A 134 13.37 8.09 28.75
C PRO A 134 11.89 7.76 28.94
N ILE A 135 11.46 6.66 28.36
CA ILE A 135 10.07 6.19 28.45
C ILE A 135 10.02 4.76 28.96
N LEU A 136 8.92 4.40 29.59
CA LEU A 136 8.59 3.02 29.95
C LEU A 136 7.41 2.55 29.11
N MET A 137 7.58 1.38 28.51
CA MET A 137 6.53 0.74 27.74
C MET A 137 6.21 -0.66 28.25
N ARG A 138 4.96 -1.08 28.14
CA ARG A 138 4.54 -2.46 28.35
C ARG A 138 4.39 -3.16 27.01
N VAL A 139 5.04 -4.30 26.86
CA VAL A 139 5.04 -5.10 25.62
C VAL A 139 3.63 -5.65 25.36
N THR A 140 3.12 -5.45 24.14
CA THR A 140 1.83 -5.99 23.68
C THR A 140 1.97 -7.02 22.58
N ALA A 141 3.02 -6.91 21.71
CA ALA A 141 3.30 -7.89 20.68
C ALA A 141 4.81 -8.02 20.42
N ILE A 142 5.24 -9.23 20.02
CA ILE A 142 6.64 -9.59 19.78
C ILE A 142 6.79 -10.36 18.46
N GLY A 143 7.99 -10.34 17.88
CA GLY A 143 8.35 -11.13 16.70
C GLY A 143 7.38 -10.92 15.55
N GLN A 144 6.79 -12.01 15.03
CA GLN A 144 5.83 -11.98 13.91
C GLN A 144 4.52 -11.24 14.22
N GLY A 145 4.21 -11.01 15.50
CA GLY A 145 3.04 -10.25 15.92
C GLY A 145 3.24 -8.73 15.89
N THR A 146 4.44 -8.24 15.64
CA THR A 146 4.71 -6.79 15.57
C THR A 146 4.24 -6.19 14.25
N ARG A 147 3.89 -4.91 14.28
CA ARG A 147 3.46 -4.16 13.10
C ARG A 147 4.49 -4.19 11.96
N ILE A 148 5.77 -4.05 12.29
CA ILE A 148 6.85 -4.08 11.31
C ILE A 148 7.00 -5.45 10.65
N ALA A 149 6.81 -6.54 11.42
CA ALA A 149 6.83 -7.90 10.87
C ALA A 149 5.62 -8.15 9.95
N GLY A 150 4.46 -7.61 10.29
CA GLY A 150 3.28 -7.60 9.42
C GLY A 150 3.57 -6.92 8.07
N ILE A 151 4.17 -5.74 8.08
CA ILE A 151 4.59 -5.01 6.88
C ILE A 151 5.59 -5.84 6.06
N ALA A 152 6.60 -6.42 6.70
CA ALA A 152 7.59 -7.26 6.02
C ALA A 152 6.95 -8.50 5.35
N SER A 153 6.05 -9.20 6.07
CA SER A 153 5.31 -10.35 5.52
C SER A 153 4.44 -10.00 4.31
N LEU A 154 3.86 -8.80 4.29
CA LEU A 154 3.07 -8.31 3.16
C LEU A 154 3.95 -8.01 1.95
N LEU A 155 5.12 -7.42 2.16
CA LEU A 155 6.12 -7.20 1.12
C LEU A 155 6.58 -8.52 0.51
N ASP A 156 6.84 -9.54 1.32
CA ASP A 156 7.23 -10.87 0.83
C ASP A 156 6.12 -11.49 -0.04
N LYS A 157 4.86 -11.43 0.41
CA LYS A 157 3.70 -11.91 -0.38
C LYS A 157 3.53 -11.12 -1.68
N ALA A 158 3.77 -9.81 -1.66
CA ALA A 158 3.72 -8.97 -2.86
C ALA A 158 4.76 -9.38 -3.90
N LEU A 159 5.94 -9.81 -3.46
CA LEU A 159 7.03 -10.26 -4.33
C LEU A 159 6.75 -11.63 -4.96
N GLU A 160 5.98 -12.49 -4.30
CA GLU A 160 5.58 -13.80 -4.82
C GLU A 160 4.44 -13.72 -5.85
N ALA A 161 3.60 -12.69 -5.79
CA ALA A 161 2.46 -12.53 -6.69
C ALA A 161 2.90 -12.12 -8.10
N LYS A 162 2.74 -13.02 -9.09
CA LYS A 162 3.05 -12.75 -10.51
C LYS A 162 1.96 -11.87 -11.15
N PRO A 163 2.31 -10.70 -11.73
CA PRO A 163 1.37 -9.89 -12.51
C PRO A 163 0.84 -10.65 -13.74
N GLN A 164 -0.40 -10.37 -14.14
CA GLN A 164 -1.04 -11.06 -15.29
C GLN A 164 -0.26 -10.88 -16.60
N MET A 165 0.31 -9.69 -16.84
CA MET A 165 1.14 -9.41 -18.02
C MET A 165 2.40 -10.28 -18.10
N VAL A 166 2.96 -10.68 -16.95
CA VAL A 166 4.12 -11.59 -16.90
C VAL A 166 3.73 -12.98 -17.43
N GLY A 167 2.56 -13.49 -17.06
CA GLY A 167 2.06 -14.77 -17.56
C GLY A 167 1.82 -14.78 -19.08
N LEU A 168 1.35 -13.69 -19.65
CA LEU A 168 1.20 -13.55 -21.11
C LEU A 168 2.57 -13.50 -21.81
N ALA A 169 3.52 -12.73 -21.25
CA ALA A 169 4.89 -12.65 -21.79
C ALA A 169 5.60 -14.02 -21.76
N GLU A 170 5.44 -14.78 -20.66
CA GLU A 170 5.98 -16.15 -20.54
C GLU A 170 5.39 -17.10 -21.61
N LYS A 171 4.08 -17.00 -21.88
CA LYS A 171 3.41 -17.82 -22.91
C LYS A 171 3.93 -17.51 -24.32
N TRP A 172 4.08 -16.23 -24.67
CA TRP A 172 4.64 -15.80 -25.95
C TRP A 172 6.12 -16.15 -26.08
N ALA A 173 6.88 -16.09 -24.98
CA ALA A 173 8.27 -16.52 -24.97
C ALA A 173 8.42 -18.01 -25.32
N GLY A 174 7.48 -18.89 -24.90
CA GLY A 174 7.47 -20.31 -25.29
C GLY A 174 7.36 -20.50 -26.81
N TYR A 175 6.42 -19.82 -27.47
CA TYR A 175 6.29 -19.88 -28.93
C TYR A 175 7.51 -19.31 -29.65
N PHE A 176 8.09 -18.25 -29.11
CA PHE A 176 9.29 -17.63 -29.64
C PHE A 176 10.50 -18.56 -29.60
N VAL A 177 10.67 -19.36 -28.54
CA VAL A 177 11.74 -20.37 -28.43
C VAL A 177 11.59 -21.43 -29.53
N VAL A 178 10.37 -21.91 -29.78
CA VAL A 178 10.13 -22.89 -30.87
C VAL A 178 10.49 -22.29 -32.22
N PHE A 179 10.05 -21.04 -32.49
CA PHE A 179 10.43 -20.31 -33.70
C PHE A 179 11.95 -20.20 -33.86
N LEU A 180 12.67 -19.89 -32.79
CA LEU A 180 14.12 -19.78 -32.80
C LEU A 180 14.84 -21.09 -33.08
N MET A 181 14.38 -22.18 -32.51
CA MET A 181 14.94 -23.52 -32.79
C MET A 181 14.78 -23.86 -34.27
N LEU A 182 13.62 -23.53 -34.86
CA LEU A 182 13.39 -23.73 -36.28
C LEU A 182 14.28 -22.82 -37.13
N ALA A 183 14.40 -21.55 -36.78
CA ALA A 183 15.26 -20.60 -37.50
C ALA A 183 16.74 -21.01 -37.45
N ALA A 184 17.24 -21.41 -36.27
CA ALA A 184 18.61 -21.91 -36.13
C ALA A 184 18.84 -23.20 -36.92
N GLY A 185 17.88 -24.13 -36.90
CA GLY A 185 17.95 -25.39 -37.70
C GLY A 185 17.97 -25.10 -39.21
N LEU A 186 17.09 -24.24 -39.69
CA LEU A 186 17.08 -23.82 -41.08
C LEU A 186 18.39 -23.11 -41.50
N THR A 187 18.92 -22.28 -40.61
CA THR A 187 20.20 -21.60 -40.84
C THR A 187 21.35 -22.60 -40.92
N ALA A 188 21.39 -23.60 -40.00
CA ALA A 188 22.39 -24.65 -40.05
C ALA A 188 22.35 -25.42 -41.35
N VAL A 189 21.14 -25.83 -41.82
CA VAL A 189 20.96 -26.53 -43.08
C VAL A 189 21.36 -25.66 -44.27
N ALA A 190 20.95 -24.43 -44.32
CA ALA A 190 21.31 -23.52 -45.44
C ALA A 190 22.83 -23.33 -45.52
N TRP A 191 23.49 -23.04 -44.42
CA TRP A 191 24.94 -22.86 -44.35
C TRP A 191 25.71 -24.17 -44.58
N TYR A 192 25.16 -25.34 -44.26
CA TYR A 192 25.78 -26.61 -44.60
C TYR A 192 25.99 -26.80 -46.11
N PHE A 193 25.10 -26.26 -46.93
CA PHE A 193 25.25 -26.27 -48.40
C PHE A 193 26.10 -25.11 -48.94
N LEU A 194 26.21 -23.99 -48.22
CA LEU A 194 26.99 -22.85 -48.64
C LEU A 194 28.45 -22.90 -48.18
N ASP A 195 28.66 -23.15 -46.88
CA ASP A 195 29.93 -23.29 -46.21
C ASP A 195 29.76 -24.17 -44.96
N PRO A 196 30.05 -25.47 -45.05
CA PRO A 196 29.85 -26.41 -43.92
C PRO A 196 30.60 -26.05 -42.65
N ILE A 197 31.74 -25.37 -42.76
CA ILE A 197 32.58 -24.96 -41.60
C ILE A 197 31.84 -23.90 -40.78
N ARG A 198 31.16 -22.96 -41.41
CA ARG A 198 30.42 -21.87 -40.78
C ARG A 198 29.00 -22.24 -40.34
N ALA A 199 28.47 -23.39 -40.81
CA ALA A 199 27.10 -23.80 -40.53
C ALA A 199 26.77 -23.88 -39.02
N TRP A 200 27.69 -24.43 -38.26
CA TRP A 200 27.55 -24.54 -36.81
C TRP A 200 27.65 -23.19 -36.09
N GLU A 201 28.67 -22.40 -36.41
CA GLU A 201 28.92 -21.09 -35.82
C GLU A 201 27.71 -20.15 -36.03
N THR A 202 27.18 -20.13 -37.27
CA THR A 202 26.05 -19.29 -37.64
C THR A 202 24.77 -19.71 -36.91
N ALA A 203 24.51 -21.02 -36.80
CA ALA A 203 23.36 -21.53 -36.04
C ALA A 203 23.45 -21.17 -34.54
N VAL A 204 24.64 -21.29 -33.96
CA VAL A 204 24.86 -20.87 -32.57
C VAL A 204 24.72 -19.36 -32.42
N ALA A 205 25.20 -18.56 -33.37
CA ALA A 205 25.03 -17.11 -33.36
C ALA A 205 23.54 -16.70 -33.35
N VAL A 206 22.69 -17.37 -34.14
CA VAL A 206 21.23 -17.17 -34.15
C VAL A 206 20.63 -17.48 -32.78
N LEU A 207 20.98 -18.60 -32.16
CA LEU A 207 20.47 -18.98 -30.83
C LEU A 207 20.89 -18.00 -29.74
N VAL A 208 22.12 -17.49 -29.80
CA VAL A 208 22.67 -16.53 -28.84
C VAL A 208 22.07 -15.14 -29.02
N ALA A 209 22.02 -14.65 -30.27
CA ALA A 209 21.50 -13.30 -30.57
C ALA A 209 20.05 -13.12 -30.15
N SER A 210 19.28 -14.19 -30.19
CA SER A 210 17.82 -14.16 -30.01
C SER A 210 17.34 -14.68 -28.66
N CYS A 211 18.21 -14.72 -27.63
CA CYS A 211 17.76 -15.00 -26.29
C CYS A 211 16.62 -14.02 -25.91
N PRO A 212 15.43 -14.50 -25.46
CA PRO A 212 14.33 -13.62 -25.08
C PRO A 212 14.54 -12.93 -23.72
N CYS A 213 15.81 -12.80 -23.27
CA CYS A 213 16.16 -12.26 -21.96
C CYS A 213 15.63 -10.85 -21.75
N ALA A 214 15.80 -9.95 -22.73
CA ALA A 214 15.26 -8.61 -22.66
C ALA A 214 13.73 -8.59 -22.61
N LEU A 215 13.08 -9.50 -23.34
CA LEU A 215 11.60 -9.64 -23.37
C LEU A 215 11.07 -10.14 -22.01
N SER A 216 11.71 -11.15 -21.43
CA SER A 216 11.30 -11.71 -20.14
C SER A 216 11.52 -10.73 -18.96
N LEU A 217 12.48 -9.78 -19.09
CA LEU A 217 12.81 -8.78 -18.08
C LEU A 217 12.03 -7.47 -18.24
N ALA A 218 11.50 -7.18 -19.42
CA ALA A 218 10.86 -5.91 -19.76
C ALA A 218 9.78 -5.48 -18.78
N THR A 219 8.90 -6.41 -18.40
CA THR A 219 7.79 -6.18 -17.47
C THR A 219 8.19 -6.28 -16.00
N PRO A 220 8.85 -7.38 -15.54
CA PRO A 220 9.22 -7.53 -14.13
C PRO A 220 10.12 -6.41 -13.60
N ALA A 221 11.11 -5.99 -14.38
CA ALA A 221 12.03 -4.92 -13.96
C ALA A 221 11.31 -3.57 -13.77
N ALA A 222 10.40 -3.21 -14.68
CA ALA A 222 9.62 -1.99 -14.57
C ALA A 222 8.65 -2.04 -13.38
N MET A 223 7.99 -3.19 -13.16
CA MET A 223 7.07 -3.38 -12.03
C MET A 223 7.81 -3.31 -10.69
N ALA A 224 8.94 -4.00 -10.55
CA ALA A 224 9.74 -3.97 -9.33
C ALA A 224 10.25 -2.55 -9.01
N ALA A 225 10.73 -1.81 -10.04
CA ALA A 225 11.17 -0.43 -9.86
C ALA A 225 10.00 0.50 -9.45
N ALA A 226 8.81 0.32 -10.02
CA ALA A 226 7.62 1.09 -9.67
C ALA A 226 7.13 0.78 -8.25
N GLN A 227 7.06 -0.50 -7.88
CA GLN A 227 6.68 -0.93 -6.53
C GLN A 227 7.65 -0.38 -5.48
N GLY A 228 8.95 -0.49 -5.71
CA GLY A 228 9.97 0.07 -4.81
C GLY A 228 9.88 1.59 -4.68
N ALA A 229 9.53 2.31 -5.75
CA ALA A 229 9.35 3.76 -5.71
C ALA A 229 8.13 4.16 -4.90
N ILE A 230 6.97 3.51 -5.13
CA ILE A 230 5.72 3.89 -4.45
C ILE A 230 5.70 3.47 -2.97
N THR A 231 6.39 2.37 -2.62
CA THR A 231 6.55 1.96 -1.22
C THR A 231 7.31 3.01 -0.41
N LYS A 232 8.35 3.64 -1.00
CA LYS A 232 9.08 4.75 -0.36
C LYS A 232 8.22 6.00 -0.13
N LEU A 233 7.13 6.16 -0.88
CA LEU A 233 6.17 7.25 -0.74
C LEU A 233 5.06 6.92 0.26
N GLY A 234 5.07 5.73 0.86
CA GLY A 234 4.11 5.32 1.88
C GLY A 234 2.90 4.54 1.36
N LEU A 235 2.91 4.04 0.12
CA LEU A 235 1.91 3.09 -0.37
C LEU A 235 2.54 1.71 -0.50
N LEU A 236 2.23 0.84 0.45
CA LEU A 236 2.68 -0.55 0.46
C LEU A 236 1.83 -1.39 -0.49
N VAL A 237 2.41 -1.85 -1.58
CA VAL A 237 1.75 -2.71 -2.56
C VAL A 237 1.85 -4.17 -2.10
N VAL A 238 0.71 -4.80 -1.82
CA VAL A 238 0.62 -6.20 -1.34
C VAL A 238 0.48 -7.19 -2.49
N ARG A 239 -0.16 -6.79 -3.60
CA ARG A 239 -0.36 -7.67 -4.76
C ARG A 239 0.27 -7.08 -6.01
N GLY A 240 1.04 -7.90 -6.74
CA GLY A 240 1.85 -7.48 -7.89
C GLY A 240 1.06 -6.86 -9.05
N HIS A 241 -0.24 -7.11 -9.17
CA HIS A 241 -1.07 -6.57 -10.26
C HIS A 241 -1.51 -5.10 -10.07
N VAL A 242 -1.33 -4.52 -8.88
CA VAL A 242 -1.83 -3.19 -8.52
C VAL A 242 -1.46 -2.12 -9.54
N MET A 243 -0.17 -1.99 -9.87
CA MET A 243 0.30 -0.94 -10.79
C MET A 243 -0.26 -1.11 -12.21
N GLU A 244 -0.40 -2.36 -12.68
CA GLU A 244 -0.96 -2.66 -13.99
C GLU A 244 -2.46 -2.33 -14.05
N THR A 245 -3.21 -2.73 -13.03
CA THR A 245 -4.65 -2.54 -12.95
C THR A 245 -4.99 -1.06 -12.69
N LEU A 246 -4.20 -0.36 -11.86
CA LEU A 246 -4.33 1.07 -11.60
C LEU A 246 -4.20 1.91 -12.88
N ALA A 247 -3.29 1.50 -13.80
CA ALA A 247 -3.17 2.13 -15.11
C ALA A 247 -4.39 1.90 -16.03
N LYS A 248 -5.32 1.02 -15.66
CA LYS A 248 -6.55 0.67 -16.39
C LYS A 248 -7.82 1.06 -15.65
N ALA A 249 -7.71 1.63 -14.44
CA ALA A 249 -8.85 2.02 -13.62
C ALA A 249 -9.73 3.05 -14.34
N THR A 250 -11.04 2.81 -14.34
CA THR A 250 -12.05 3.70 -14.94
C THR A 250 -12.89 4.40 -13.90
N ASP A 251 -12.96 3.83 -12.70
CA ASP A 251 -13.80 4.30 -11.59
C ASP A 251 -13.01 4.22 -10.28
N LEU A 252 -13.07 5.30 -9.50
CA LEU A 252 -12.50 5.41 -8.16
C LEU A 252 -13.65 5.50 -7.17
N VAL A 253 -13.78 4.49 -6.31
CA VAL A 253 -14.77 4.45 -5.24
C VAL A 253 -14.08 4.78 -3.91
N LEU A 254 -14.54 5.84 -3.27
CA LEU A 254 -13.98 6.35 -2.03
C LEU A 254 -15.01 6.23 -0.90
N ASP A 255 -14.58 5.69 0.23
CA ASP A 255 -15.32 5.91 1.47
C ASP A 255 -15.07 7.35 1.96
N LYS A 256 -15.98 7.89 2.77
CA LYS A 256 -15.81 9.22 3.36
C LYS A 256 -14.99 9.15 4.63
N THR A 257 -15.49 8.44 5.64
CA THR A 257 -15.02 8.51 7.03
C THR A 257 -13.73 7.72 7.21
N GLY A 258 -12.67 8.35 7.75
CA GLY A 258 -11.37 7.69 7.89
C GLY A 258 -10.61 7.51 6.57
N THR A 259 -11.20 7.89 5.42
CA THR A 259 -10.59 7.81 4.08
C THR A 259 -10.38 9.20 3.49
N LEU A 260 -11.43 9.88 2.99
CA LEU A 260 -11.33 11.28 2.54
C LEU A 260 -11.18 12.26 3.70
N THR A 261 -11.65 11.87 4.88
CA THR A 261 -11.50 12.61 6.13
C THR A 261 -10.57 11.86 7.08
N THR A 262 -10.09 12.55 8.11
CA THR A 262 -9.12 11.98 9.05
C THR A 262 -9.68 10.84 9.90
N GLY A 263 -11.01 10.75 10.04
CA GLY A 263 -11.69 9.82 10.93
C GLY A 263 -11.61 10.22 12.41
N HIS A 264 -11.10 11.43 12.69
CA HIS A 264 -11.03 12.03 14.02
C HIS A 264 -11.90 13.29 14.08
N PRO A 265 -13.23 13.11 14.18
CA PRO A 265 -14.13 14.25 14.29
C PRO A 265 -13.88 15.03 15.59
N GLU A 266 -14.11 16.34 15.56
CA GLU A 266 -14.09 17.21 16.72
C GLU A 266 -15.49 17.80 16.96
N LEU A 267 -15.89 17.92 18.23
CA LEU A 267 -17.09 18.65 18.58
C LEU A 267 -16.89 20.15 18.32
N LYS A 268 -17.57 20.70 17.31
CA LYS A 268 -17.47 22.13 16.97
C LYS A 268 -18.49 22.96 17.72
N GLN A 269 -19.73 22.46 17.82
CA GLN A 269 -20.80 23.17 18.50
C GLN A 269 -21.89 22.20 18.99
N ILE A 270 -22.60 22.61 20.03
CA ILE A 270 -23.84 21.98 20.49
C ILE A 270 -24.99 22.89 20.06
N LEU A 271 -25.88 22.36 19.23
CA LEU A 271 -26.99 23.08 18.60
C LEU A 271 -28.31 22.75 19.33
N ASN A 272 -29.28 23.66 19.20
CA ASN A 272 -30.66 23.44 19.66
C ASN A 272 -30.78 22.92 21.11
N ILE A 273 -29.99 23.51 22.02
CA ILE A 273 -30.10 23.19 23.44
C ILE A 273 -31.47 23.67 23.92
N ARG A 274 -32.21 22.77 24.59
CA ARG A 274 -33.53 23.07 25.15
C ARG A 274 -33.45 24.22 26.15
N VAL A 275 -34.42 25.14 26.12
CA VAL A 275 -34.50 26.26 27.07
C VAL A 275 -34.51 25.76 28.51
N GLY A 276 -33.61 26.30 29.33
CA GLY A 276 -33.43 25.91 30.75
C GLY A 276 -32.46 24.76 31.01
N VAL A 277 -31.74 24.29 29.97
CA VAL A 277 -30.67 23.30 30.08
C VAL A 277 -29.36 23.95 29.63
N THR A 278 -28.26 23.66 30.31
CA THR A 278 -26.95 24.21 29.98
C THR A 278 -26.17 23.30 29.02
N GLU A 279 -25.19 23.87 28.32
CA GLU A 279 -24.28 23.09 27.47
C GLU A 279 -23.50 22.05 28.28
N GLU A 280 -23.12 22.39 29.51
CA GLU A 280 -22.40 21.50 30.41
C GLU A 280 -23.25 20.28 30.80
N GLU A 281 -24.56 20.50 31.08
CA GLU A 281 -25.48 19.40 31.44
C GLU A 281 -25.67 18.42 30.28
N VAL A 282 -25.91 18.91 29.05
CA VAL A 282 -26.09 18.01 27.90
C VAL A 282 -24.81 17.26 27.55
N LEU A 283 -23.64 17.90 27.71
CA LEU A 283 -22.35 17.26 27.46
C LEU A 283 -22.02 16.24 28.56
N ALA A 284 -22.39 16.51 29.81
CA ALA A 284 -22.23 15.55 30.91
C ALA A 284 -23.09 14.28 30.72
N ILE A 285 -24.32 14.44 30.21
CA ILE A 285 -25.21 13.30 29.88
C ILE A 285 -24.63 12.50 28.72
N ALA A 286 -24.24 13.17 27.63
CA ALA A 286 -23.64 12.53 26.47
C ALA A 286 -22.33 11.81 26.83
N LEU A 287 -21.44 12.43 27.63
CA LEU A 287 -20.24 11.80 28.15
C LEU A 287 -20.55 10.51 28.92
N ALA A 288 -21.53 10.56 29.83
CA ALA A 288 -21.89 9.38 30.61
C ALA A 288 -22.44 8.23 29.76
N MET A 289 -23.15 8.52 28.67
CA MET A 289 -23.66 7.54 27.71
C MET A 289 -22.53 6.96 26.84
N GLU A 290 -21.55 7.77 26.43
CA GLU A 290 -20.47 7.36 25.52
C GLU A 290 -19.27 6.72 26.24
N LEU A 291 -19.20 6.75 27.57
CA LEU A 291 -18.12 6.13 28.32
C LEU A 291 -17.96 4.65 27.97
N GLY A 292 -16.75 4.28 27.51
CA GLY A 292 -16.40 2.92 27.09
C GLY A 292 -16.73 2.61 25.62
N GLN A 293 -17.35 3.52 24.88
CA GLN A 293 -17.54 3.38 23.44
C GLN A 293 -16.23 3.70 22.68
N LYS A 294 -16.01 3.02 21.55
CA LYS A 294 -14.82 3.19 20.70
C LYS A 294 -15.13 3.86 19.34
N HIS A 295 -16.38 4.25 19.13
CA HIS A 295 -16.78 4.90 17.89
C HIS A 295 -16.15 6.30 17.79
N PRO A 296 -15.66 6.76 16.61
CA PRO A 296 -15.02 8.08 16.47
C PRO A 296 -15.87 9.25 16.97
N LEU A 297 -17.19 9.23 16.73
CA LEU A 297 -18.11 10.27 17.23
C LEU A 297 -18.20 10.26 18.76
N ALA A 298 -18.16 9.09 19.39
CA ALA A 298 -18.14 8.94 20.85
C ALA A 298 -16.86 9.54 21.45
N LEU A 299 -15.72 9.19 20.86
CA LEU A 299 -14.42 9.71 21.31
C LEU A 299 -14.37 11.24 21.23
N ALA A 300 -14.92 11.83 20.16
CA ALA A 300 -14.99 13.28 20.00
C ALA A 300 -15.83 13.98 21.10
N ILE A 301 -16.94 13.36 21.52
CA ILE A 301 -17.76 13.86 22.64
C ILE A 301 -17.00 13.73 23.96
N ILE A 302 -16.37 12.58 24.19
CA ILE A 302 -15.56 12.31 25.40
C ILE A 302 -14.41 13.31 25.50
N GLU A 303 -13.65 13.53 24.42
CA GLU A 303 -12.54 14.49 24.40
C GLU A 303 -13.01 15.92 24.61
N ALA A 304 -14.13 16.32 24.01
CA ALA A 304 -14.70 17.64 24.23
C ALA A 304 -15.10 17.88 25.68
N ALA A 305 -15.69 16.87 26.34
CA ALA A 305 -16.04 16.93 27.74
C ALA A 305 -14.79 16.99 28.66
N GLN A 306 -13.75 16.21 28.33
CA GLN A 306 -12.47 16.20 29.05
C GLN A 306 -11.76 17.56 28.95
N LYS A 307 -11.70 18.16 27.74
CA LYS A 307 -11.12 19.50 27.53
C LYS A 307 -11.82 20.60 28.34
N LYS A 308 -13.13 20.43 28.60
CA LYS A 308 -13.93 21.35 29.44
C LYS A 308 -13.97 20.94 30.92
N HIS A 309 -13.23 19.88 31.32
CA HIS A 309 -13.22 19.32 32.69
C HIS A 309 -14.62 18.94 33.21
N ILE A 310 -15.50 18.47 32.31
CA ILE A 310 -16.86 18.07 32.67
C ILE A 310 -16.85 16.65 33.21
N SER A 311 -17.52 16.43 34.35
CA SER A 311 -17.72 15.11 34.94
C SER A 311 -18.96 14.43 34.33
N PRO A 312 -18.97 13.10 34.18
CA PRO A 312 -20.13 12.38 33.64
C PRO A 312 -21.36 12.53 34.56
N ALA A 313 -22.51 12.73 33.93
CA ALA A 313 -23.79 12.78 34.65
C ALA A 313 -24.15 11.42 35.23
N LYS A 314 -24.94 11.41 36.30
CA LYS A 314 -25.51 10.16 36.86
C LYS A 314 -26.70 9.74 36.00
N LEU A 315 -26.54 8.66 35.26
CA LEU A 315 -27.60 8.09 34.41
C LEU A 315 -28.61 7.28 35.23
N PRO A 316 -29.88 7.23 34.79
CA PRO A 316 -30.92 6.45 35.49
C PRO A 316 -30.72 4.93 35.39
N GLU A 317 -30.16 4.47 34.27
CA GLU A 317 -29.93 3.07 33.93
C GLU A 317 -28.58 2.88 33.24
N ALA A 318 -28.08 1.65 33.17
CA ALA A 318 -26.91 1.33 32.37
C ALA A 318 -27.15 1.61 30.88
N THR A 319 -26.14 2.13 30.19
CA THR A 319 -26.22 2.43 28.77
C THR A 319 -26.22 1.14 27.94
N VAL A 320 -27.21 1.00 27.05
CA VAL A 320 -27.32 -0.11 26.11
C VAL A 320 -27.09 0.43 24.69
N SER A 321 -26.23 -0.26 23.94
CA SER A 321 -25.99 0.04 22.52
C SER A 321 -27.01 -0.68 21.63
N GLU A 322 -27.71 0.05 20.79
CA GLU A 322 -28.57 -0.48 19.73
C GLU A 322 -27.82 -0.41 18.39
N LEU A 323 -27.46 -1.56 17.85
CA LEU A 323 -26.60 -1.68 16.68
C LEU A 323 -27.14 -0.87 15.47
N GLY A 324 -26.30 0.00 14.92
CA GLY A 324 -26.65 0.85 13.76
C GLY A 324 -27.60 2.01 14.08
N LYS A 325 -27.95 2.24 15.36
CA LYS A 325 -28.91 3.26 15.77
C LYS A 325 -28.33 4.28 16.72
N GLY A 326 -27.77 3.84 17.86
CA GLY A 326 -27.22 4.69 18.91
C GLY A 326 -27.26 4.05 20.29
N LEU A 327 -27.34 4.90 21.32
CA LEU A 327 -27.26 4.54 22.72
C LEU A 327 -28.55 4.91 23.46
N ARG A 328 -28.96 4.05 24.40
CA ARG A 328 -30.11 4.30 25.29
C ARG A 328 -29.72 4.09 26.76
N SER A 329 -30.21 4.98 27.62
CA SER A 329 -30.11 4.84 29.08
C SER A 329 -31.38 5.38 29.72
N GLY A 330 -32.30 4.48 30.07
CA GLY A 330 -33.64 4.85 30.52
C GLY A 330 -34.38 5.71 29.49
N ALA A 331 -34.72 6.94 29.86
CA ALA A 331 -35.38 7.91 28.99
C ALA A 331 -34.43 8.60 27.99
N TYR A 332 -33.12 8.59 28.25
CA TYR A 332 -32.15 9.23 27.37
C TYR A 332 -31.81 8.34 26.17
N GLN A 333 -31.81 8.96 24.99
CA GLN A 333 -31.40 8.35 23.73
C GLN A 333 -30.43 9.27 23.01
N LEU A 334 -29.30 8.71 22.56
CA LEU A 334 -28.24 9.43 21.83
C LEU A 334 -27.94 8.69 20.52
N GLY A 335 -28.13 9.35 19.36
CA GLY A 335 -27.92 8.68 18.08
C GLY A 335 -28.42 9.45 16.86
N SER A 336 -28.78 8.72 15.79
CA SER A 336 -29.22 9.32 14.53
C SER A 336 -30.63 9.93 14.61
N ARG A 337 -30.88 10.97 13.81
CA ARG A 337 -32.18 11.63 13.71
C ARG A 337 -33.34 10.67 13.42
N GLN A 338 -33.10 9.75 12.47
CA GLN A 338 -34.13 8.80 12.03
C GLN A 338 -34.56 7.86 13.17
N TRP A 339 -33.59 7.34 13.92
CA TRP A 339 -33.88 6.44 15.03
C TRP A 339 -34.63 7.15 16.16
N LEU A 340 -34.25 8.40 16.44
CA LEU A 340 -34.86 9.19 17.52
C LEU A 340 -36.20 9.77 17.13
N SER A 341 -36.62 9.68 15.86
CA SER A 341 -37.88 10.24 15.32
C SER A 341 -38.05 11.72 15.70
N VAL A 342 -36.97 12.50 15.62
CA VAL A 342 -36.98 13.94 15.86
C VAL A 342 -37.13 14.72 14.56
N ASP A 343 -37.81 15.87 14.63
CA ASP A 343 -37.99 16.76 13.49
C ASP A 343 -36.62 17.27 12.96
N ALA A 344 -36.60 17.62 11.69
CA ALA A 344 -35.44 18.24 11.10
C ALA A 344 -35.22 19.61 11.75
N ILE A 345 -33.97 19.83 12.22
CA ILE A 345 -33.56 21.14 12.72
C ILE A 345 -32.97 21.95 11.58
N GLU A 346 -33.07 23.26 11.67
CA GLU A 346 -32.33 24.16 10.79
C GLU A 346 -30.85 24.16 11.20
N VAL A 347 -30.00 23.55 10.35
CA VAL A 347 -28.57 23.45 10.58
C VAL A 347 -27.90 24.69 9.98
N PRO A 348 -27.17 25.50 10.77
CA PRO A 348 -26.42 26.63 10.24
C PRO A 348 -25.50 26.23 9.09
N ALA A 349 -25.33 27.11 8.11
CA ALA A 349 -24.52 26.83 6.91
C ALA A 349 -23.09 26.35 7.23
N GLU A 350 -22.53 26.83 8.33
CA GLU A 350 -21.20 26.47 8.84
C GLU A 350 -21.11 25.06 9.43
N HIS A 351 -22.24 24.37 9.67
CA HIS A 351 -22.29 23.03 10.23
C HIS A 351 -22.92 22.00 9.29
N GLN A 352 -23.24 22.37 8.04
CA GLN A 352 -23.80 21.43 7.04
C GLN A 352 -22.85 20.28 6.71
N GLN A 353 -21.54 20.46 6.92
CA GLN A 353 -20.52 19.42 6.76
C GLN A 353 -20.36 18.51 7.96
N SER A 354 -20.95 18.84 9.10
CA SER A 354 -20.79 18.12 10.36
C SER A 354 -21.70 16.89 10.42
N SER A 355 -21.21 15.82 11.00
CA SER A 355 -22.03 14.69 11.41
C SER A 355 -22.83 15.12 12.66
N LEU A 356 -24.15 14.94 12.61
CA LEU A 356 -25.05 15.36 13.68
C LEU A 356 -25.43 14.17 14.56
N VAL A 357 -25.19 14.26 15.86
CA VAL A 357 -25.62 13.32 16.88
C VAL A 357 -26.67 13.99 17.76
N TYR A 358 -27.83 13.37 17.84
CA TYR A 358 -29.00 13.89 18.52
C TYR A 358 -29.14 13.28 19.90
N LEU A 359 -29.37 14.10 20.93
CA LEU A 359 -29.71 13.67 22.29
C LEU A 359 -31.16 14.04 22.57
N ARG A 360 -31.97 13.07 23.02
CA ARG A 360 -33.35 13.30 23.47
C ARG A 360 -33.62 12.66 24.84
N ASP A 361 -34.65 13.15 25.49
CA ASP A 361 -35.27 12.55 26.68
C ASP A 361 -36.79 12.33 26.46
N GLU A 362 -37.53 12.01 27.51
CA GLU A 362 -39.01 11.83 27.42
C GLU A 362 -39.76 13.07 26.92
N LYS A 363 -39.22 14.26 27.15
CA LYS A 363 -39.83 15.55 26.74
C LYS A 363 -39.49 15.93 25.28
N GLY A 364 -38.66 15.13 24.58
CA GLY A 364 -38.28 15.35 23.18
C GLY A 364 -36.77 15.72 23.04
N LEU A 365 -36.43 16.46 22.00
CA LEU A 365 -35.07 16.85 21.68
C LEU A 365 -34.45 17.69 22.82
N LEU A 366 -33.25 17.30 23.28
CA LEU A 366 -32.51 17.96 24.34
C LEU A 366 -31.37 18.81 23.75
N ALA A 367 -30.58 18.26 22.84
CA ALA A 367 -29.49 18.94 22.13
C ALA A 367 -29.06 18.17 20.89
N VAL A 368 -28.27 18.84 20.01
CA VAL A 368 -27.65 18.22 18.84
C VAL A 368 -26.16 18.57 18.82
N PHE A 369 -25.31 17.56 18.77
CA PHE A 369 -23.86 17.71 18.71
C PHE A 369 -23.41 17.77 17.26
N ALA A 370 -22.81 18.86 16.83
CA ALA A 370 -22.21 19.03 15.51
C ALA A 370 -20.74 18.64 15.56
N LEU A 371 -20.43 17.50 14.96
CA LEU A 371 -19.10 16.87 14.95
C LEU A 371 -18.50 17.02 13.56
N LEU A 372 -17.41 17.74 13.44
CA LEU A 372 -16.74 18.02 12.16
C LEU A 372 -15.48 17.15 12.05
N ASP A 373 -15.45 16.35 11.01
CA ASP A 373 -14.25 15.65 10.58
C ASP A 373 -13.48 16.51 9.57
N SER A 374 -12.16 16.53 9.67
CA SER A 374 -11.32 17.34 8.78
C SER A 374 -10.98 16.58 7.49
N PRO A 375 -10.88 17.28 6.34
CA PRO A 375 -10.44 16.65 5.11
C PRO A 375 -8.99 16.17 5.27
N ARG A 376 -8.72 14.94 4.81
CA ARG A 376 -7.39 14.36 4.83
C ARG A 376 -6.48 15.07 3.83
N GLU A 377 -5.22 15.25 4.20
CA GLU A 377 -4.22 15.84 3.32
C GLU A 377 -4.10 15.07 2.00
N GLY A 378 -3.98 15.77 0.87
CA GLY A 378 -3.90 15.15 -0.46
C GLY A 378 -5.23 14.68 -1.05
N ALA A 379 -6.36 14.75 -0.32
CA ALA A 379 -7.67 14.31 -0.84
C ALA A 379 -8.09 15.08 -2.11
N ARG A 380 -7.96 16.41 -2.10
CA ARG A 380 -8.26 17.23 -3.29
C ARG A 380 -7.35 16.92 -4.46
N GLU A 381 -6.06 16.74 -4.21
CA GLU A 381 -5.06 16.40 -5.23
C GLU A 381 -5.39 15.05 -5.88
N LEU A 382 -5.70 14.03 -5.08
CA LEU A 382 -6.11 12.71 -5.58
C LEU A 382 -7.31 12.81 -6.51
N ILE A 383 -8.35 13.55 -6.09
CA ILE A 383 -9.57 13.73 -6.87
C ILE A 383 -9.27 14.45 -8.19
N GLN A 384 -8.50 15.55 -8.14
CA GLN A 384 -8.13 16.31 -9.34
C GLN A 384 -7.32 15.46 -10.33
N VAL A 385 -6.31 14.71 -9.86
CA VAL A 385 -5.49 13.85 -10.71
C VAL A 385 -6.34 12.73 -11.32
N ALA A 386 -7.26 12.13 -10.56
CA ALA A 386 -8.18 11.11 -11.08
C ALA A 386 -9.14 11.67 -12.14
N GLN A 387 -9.73 12.86 -11.90
CA GLN A 387 -10.60 13.53 -12.87
C GLN A 387 -9.87 13.91 -14.15
N GLN A 388 -8.64 14.44 -14.07
CA GLN A 388 -7.82 14.78 -15.24
C GLN A 388 -7.54 13.57 -16.12
N ARG A 389 -7.52 12.36 -15.53
CA ARG A 389 -7.37 11.08 -16.26
C ARG A 389 -8.69 10.51 -16.78
N GLY A 390 -9.81 11.19 -16.55
CA GLY A 390 -11.13 10.72 -16.94
C GLY A 390 -11.66 9.57 -16.08
N ILE A 391 -11.11 9.37 -14.87
CA ILE A 391 -11.61 8.40 -13.90
C ILE A 391 -12.86 8.99 -13.24
N ARG A 392 -13.96 8.25 -13.26
CA ARG A 392 -15.20 8.63 -12.56
C ARG A 392 -15.01 8.40 -11.07
N ILE A 393 -15.44 9.37 -10.26
CA ILE A 393 -15.26 9.29 -8.81
C ILE A 393 -16.61 9.12 -8.14
N HIS A 394 -16.69 8.15 -7.24
CA HIS A 394 -17.86 7.78 -6.48
C HIS A 394 -17.57 7.92 -4.98
N LEU A 395 -18.40 8.70 -4.27
CA LEU A 395 -18.32 8.85 -2.82
C LEU A 395 -19.42 8.03 -2.16
N LEU A 396 -19.06 7.02 -1.39
CA LEU A 396 -19.99 6.20 -0.62
C LEU A 396 -19.76 6.39 0.88
N SER A 397 -20.83 6.55 1.65
CA SER A 397 -20.72 6.67 3.11
C SER A 397 -21.97 6.16 3.82
N GLY A 398 -21.79 5.67 5.04
CA GLY A 398 -22.89 5.38 5.96
C GLY A 398 -23.55 6.62 6.57
N ASP A 399 -22.94 7.80 6.44
CA ASP A 399 -23.49 9.06 6.94
C ASP A 399 -24.77 9.47 6.20
N ASP A 400 -25.49 10.42 6.79
CA ASP A 400 -26.72 10.92 6.16
C ASP A 400 -26.46 11.56 4.78
N ALA A 401 -27.52 11.52 3.94
CA ALA A 401 -27.41 11.93 2.54
C ALA A 401 -27.04 13.42 2.37
N GLN A 402 -27.46 14.31 3.29
CA GLN A 402 -27.17 15.74 3.20
C GLN A 402 -25.68 16.04 3.47
N THR A 403 -25.14 15.43 4.51
CA THR A 403 -23.70 15.51 4.85
C THR A 403 -22.84 14.97 3.70
N VAL A 404 -23.20 13.82 3.12
CA VAL A 404 -22.45 13.24 2.00
C VAL A 404 -22.54 14.11 0.74
N ALA A 405 -23.71 14.67 0.44
CA ALA A 405 -23.90 15.60 -0.68
C ALA A 405 -23.05 16.89 -0.51
N TRP A 406 -22.95 17.40 0.72
CA TRP A 406 -22.08 18.55 1.00
C TRP A 406 -20.59 18.23 0.72
N TRP A 407 -20.10 17.06 1.21
CA TRP A 407 -18.72 16.63 0.97
C TRP A 407 -18.47 16.35 -0.51
N ALA A 408 -19.41 15.75 -1.22
CA ALA A 408 -19.32 15.54 -2.66
C ALA A 408 -19.18 16.89 -3.40
N LYS A 409 -19.99 17.87 -3.06
CA LYS A 409 -19.90 19.25 -3.61
C LYS A 409 -18.56 19.90 -3.27
N TYR A 410 -18.09 19.77 -2.01
CA TYR A 410 -16.81 20.34 -1.55
C TYR A 410 -15.61 19.79 -2.34
N PHE A 411 -15.62 18.52 -2.69
CA PHE A 411 -14.58 17.87 -3.47
C PHE A 411 -14.82 17.89 -4.98
N GLY A 412 -15.97 18.33 -5.45
CA GLY A 412 -16.33 18.30 -6.87
C GLY A 412 -16.62 16.89 -7.41
N ILE A 413 -17.23 16.04 -6.57
CA ILE A 413 -17.63 14.66 -6.92
C ILE A 413 -19.10 14.64 -7.31
N GLU A 414 -19.40 14.15 -8.52
CA GLU A 414 -20.78 14.09 -9.02
C GLU A 414 -21.56 12.89 -8.46
N GLN A 415 -20.89 11.73 -8.42
CA GLN A 415 -21.54 10.48 -8.01
C GLN A 415 -21.36 10.26 -6.50
N HIS A 416 -22.46 10.31 -5.76
CA HIS A 416 -22.38 10.10 -4.31
C HIS A 416 -23.63 9.40 -3.76
N ARG A 417 -23.46 8.66 -2.66
CA ARG A 417 -24.54 7.97 -1.94
C ARG A 417 -24.26 8.00 -0.44
N GLY A 418 -25.21 8.57 0.32
CA GLY A 418 -25.24 8.54 1.78
C GLY A 418 -26.16 7.44 2.30
N GLY A 419 -26.02 7.11 3.59
CA GLY A 419 -26.80 6.06 4.26
C GLY A 419 -26.51 4.65 3.71
N ALA A 420 -25.35 4.43 3.09
CA ALA A 420 -24.98 3.17 2.47
C ALA A 420 -24.49 2.17 3.51
N LEU A 421 -25.21 1.06 3.66
CA LEU A 421 -24.75 -0.09 4.45
C LEU A 421 -23.61 -0.83 3.73
N PRO A 422 -22.82 -1.68 4.42
CA PRO A 422 -21.75 -2.46 3.79
C PRO A 422 -22.22 -3.28 2.58
N GLU A 423 -23.42 -3.87 2.65
CA GLU A 423 -24.03 -4.63 1.55
C GLU A 423 -24.39 -3.73 0.36
N ASP A 424 -24.83 -2.49 0.62
CA ASP A 424 -25.12 -1.51 -0.44
C ASP A 424 -23.84 -1.10 -1.18
N LYS A 425 -22.73 -0.88 -0.45
CA LYS A 425 -21.44 -0.56 -1.04
C LYS A 425 -20.93 -1.71 -1.93
N PHE A 426 -21.07 -2.96 -1.46
CA PHE A 426 -20.73 -4.14 -2.23
C PHE A 426 -21.52 -4.26 -3.53
N SER A 427 -22.86 -4.16 -3.42
CA SER A 427 -23.77 -4.24 -4.58
C SER A 427 -23.53 -3.11 -5.58
N TYR A 428 -23.14 -1.92 -5.09
CA TYR A 428 -22.81 -0.78 -5.94
C TYR A 428 -21.57 -1.06 -6.81
N ILE A 429 -20.52 -1.65 -6.24
CA ILE A 429 -19.33 -2.06 -7.00
C ILE A 429 -19.68 -3.15 -8.02
N GLU A 430 -20.49 -4.14 -7.63
CA GLU A 430 -20.91 -5.21 -8.53
C GLU A 430 -21.68 -4.67 -9.74
N ASP A 431 -22.58 -3.69 -9.54
CA ASP A 431 -23.31 -3.02 -10.62
C ASP A 431 -22.35 -2.28 -11.57
N LEU A 432 -21.38 -1.54 -11.04
CA LEU A 432 -20.37 -0.86 -11.87
C LEU A 432 -19.52 -1.86 -12.68
N GLN A 433 -19.08 -2.96 -12.05
CA GLN A 433 -18.29 -3.99 -12.72
C GLN A 433 -19.10 -4.71 -13.82
N SER A 434 -20.40 -4.94 -13.60
CA SER A 434 -21.29 -5.53 -14.61
C SER A 434 -21.39 -4.67 -15.88
N LYS A 435 -21.18 -3.36 -15.75
CA LYS A 435 -21.14 -2.37 -16.84
C LYS A 435 -19.75 -2.23 -17.47
N GLY A 436 -18.79 -3.09 -17.07
CA GLY A 436 -17.41 -3.12 -17.60
C GLY A 436 -16.46 -2.15 -16.94
N ALA A 437 -16.82 -1.55 -15.80
CA ALA A 437 -15.94 -0.67 -15.05
C ALA A 437 -14.77 -1.45 -14.41
N LYS A 438 -13.59 -0.80 -14.34
CA LYS A 438 -12.43 -1.25 -13.58
C LYS A 438 -12.30 -0.41 -12.33
N ILE A 439 -12.65 -1.03 -11.20
CA ILE A 439 -12.85 -0.34 -9.93
C ILE A 439 -11.56 -0.28 -9.12
N TRP A 440 -11.18 0.93 -8.75
CA TRP A 440 -10.22 1.22 -7.72
C TRP A 440 -10.96 1.68 -6.45
N ALA A 441 -10.96 0.87 -5.40
CA ALA A 441 -11.62 1.17 -4.14
C ALA A 441 -10.60 1.61 -3.08
N VAL A 442 -10.95 2.64 -2.31
CA VAL A 442 -10.15 3.14 -1.18
C VAL A 442 -11.06 3.28 0.04
N GLY A 443 -10.68 2.66 1.15
CA GLY A 443 -11.46 2.64 2.39
C GLY A 443 -10.57 2.45 3.63
N ASP A 444 -11.16 2.52 4.84
CA ASP A 444 -10.44 2.36 6.12
C ASP A 444 -10.07 0.89 6.42
N GLY A 445 -10.59 -0.07 5.67
CA GLY A 445 -10.27 -1.49 5.71
C GLY A 445 -10.96 -2.28 6.83
N VAL A 446 -11.44 -1.66 7.88
CA VAL A 446 -12.10 -2.37 9.00
C VAL A 446 -13.59 -2.56 8.70
N ASN A 447 -14.29 -1.46 8.41
CA ASN A 447 -15.72 -1.46 8.12
C ASN A 447 -16.00 -1.73 6.64
N ASP A 448 -15.00 -1.51 5.80
CA ASP A 448 -15.10 -1.51 4.34
C ASP A 448 -14.59 -2.81 3.69
N ALA A 449 -14.16 -3.79 4.47
CA ALA A 449 -13.60 -5.04 3.98
C ALA A 449 -14.42 -5.73 2.87
N PRO A 450 -15.77 -5.81 2.91
CA PRO A 450 -16.53 -6.47 1.86
C PRO A 450 -16.43 -5.75 0.50
N PHE A 451 -16.54 -4.42 0.46
CA PHE A 451 -16.48 -3.70 -0.82
C PHE A 451 -15.04 -3.58 -1.34
N LEU A 452 -14.03 -3.49 -0.45
CA LEU A 452 -12.63 -3.55 -0.84
C LEU A 452 -12.29 -4.88 -1.49
N ALA A 453 -12.73 -6.01 -0.91
CA ALA A 453 -12.49 -7.34 -1.46
C ALA A 453 -13.12 -7.57 -2.84
N LYS A 454 -14.21 -6.86 -3.18
CA LYS A 454 -14.89 -6.97 -4.47
C LYS A 454 -14.23 -6.15 -5.59
N ALA A 455 -13.51 -5.09 -5.26
CA ALA A 455 -12.90 -4.19 -6.23
C ALA A 455 -11.79 -4.87 -7.06
N ASP A 456 -11.48 -4.33 -8.24
CA ASP A 456 -10.35 -4.79 -9.07
C ASP A 456 -9.01 -4.40 -8.44
N ILE A 457 -8.99 -3.28 -7.68
CA ILE A 457 -7.89 -2.86 -6.81
C ILE A 457 -8.50 -2.31 -5.54
N SER A 458 -7.98 -2.75 -4.42
CA SER A 458 -8.34 -2.25 -3.10
C SER A 458 -7.15 -1.60 -2.40
N VAL A 459 -7.38 -0.41 -1.83
CA VAL A 459 -6.41 0.28 -0.99
C VAL A 459 -7.03 0.51 0.38
N ALA A 460 -6.40 -0.06 1.40
CA ALA A 460 -6.76 0.21 2.78
C ALA A 460 -6.00 1.43 3.29
N VAL A 461 -6.72 2.37 3.92
CA VAL A 461 -6.17 3.57 4.56
C VAL A 461 -6.20 3.38 6.07
N GLY A 462 -5.06 3.55 6.75
CA GLY A 462 -5.00 3.50 8.22
C GLY A 462 -3.90 2.61 8.80
N ASN A 463 -3.93 2.40 10.11
CA ASN A 463 -2.82 1.89 10.91
C ASN A 463 -2.60 0.36 10.85
N GLY A 464 -2.03 -0.17 9.76
CA GLY A 464 -1.16 -1.35 9.80
C GLY A 464 -1.78 -2.76 9.83
N ALA A 465 -1.40 -3.60 10.78
CA ALA A 465 -1.57 -5.05 10.78
C ALA A 465 -3.02 -5.61 10.67
N PRO A 466 -4.06 -5.00 11.27
CA PRO A 466 -5.44 -5.44 11.06
C PRO A 466 -5.93 -5.28 9.62
N LEU A 467 -5.43 -4.29 8.90
CA LEU A 467 -5.80 -3.98 7.52
C LEU A 467 -5.19 -4.97 6.52
N ALA A 468 -4.00 -5.48 6.83
CA ALA A 468 -3.38 -6.55 6.08
C ALA A 468 -4.22 -7.84 6.12
N GLN A 469 -4.88 -8.11 7.24
CA GLN A 469 -5.80 -9.24 7.38
C GLN A 469 -7.09 -9.07 6.56
N ALA A 470 -7.49 -7.83 6.25
CA ALA A 470 -8.65 -7.55 5.40
C ALA A 470 -8.43 -7.90 3.92
N GLY A 471 -7.22 -8.27 3.51
CA GLY A 471 -6.94 -8.74 2.15
C GLY A 471 -6.86 -7.66 1.08
N ALA A 472 -6.59 -6.40 1.47
CA ALA A 472 -6.38 -5.30 0.52
C ALA A 472 -5.17 -5.53 -0.40
N ASP A 473 -5.24 -5.01 -1.62
CA ASP A 473 -4.17 -5.14 -2.63
C ASP A 473 -3.01 -4.16 -2.37
N ALA A 474 -3.30 -3.05 -1.71
CA ALA A 474 -2.30 -2.12 -1.21
C ALA A 474 -2.74 -1.49 0.12
N VAL A 475 -1.77 -1.01 0.90
CA VAL A 475 -2.00 -0.37 2.19
C VAL A 475 -1.31 0.99 2.21
N LEU A 476 -2.06 2.03 2.52
CA LEU A 476 -1.50 3.36 2.73
C LEU A 476 -1.00 3.46 4.18
N THR A 477 0.30 3.66 4.35
CA THR A 477 0.96 3.70 5.66
C THR A 477 1.07 5.11 6.24
N THR A 478 0.82 6.13 5.41
CA THR A 478 0.82 7.56 5.79
C THR A 478 -0.59 8.05 6.09
N GLU A 479 -0.69 9.17 6.80
CA GLU A 479 -1.97 9.85 7.00
C GLU A 479 -2.41 10.65 5.77
N SER A 480 -1.49 10.98 4.87
CA SER A 480 -1.75 11.73 3.64
C SER A 480 -2.18 10.82 2.48
N LEU A 481 -3.12 11.28 1.65
CA LEU A 481 -3.53 10.61 0.41
C LEU A 481 -2.63 10.94 -0.80
N LYS A 482 -1.61 11.80 -0.65
CA LYS A 482 -0.67 12.14 -1.73
C LYS A 482 -0.02 10.92 -2.40
N PRO A 483 0.37 9.85 -1.67
CA PRO A 483 0.91 8.65 -2.30
C PRO A 483 -0.03 8.01 -3.31
N LEU A 484 -1.35 8.18 -3.17
CA LEU A 484 -2.32 7.64 -4.11
C LEU A 484 -2.36 8.42 -5.43
N SER A 485 -2.25 9.75 -5.38
CA SER A 485 -2.13 10.58 -6.60
C SER A 485 -0.82 10.29 -7.33
N GLN A 486 0.27 10.13 -6.59
CA GLN A 486 1.58 9.76 -7.12
C GLN A 486 1.59 8.33 -7.71
N ALA A 487 0.85 7.39 -7.10
CA ALA A 487 0.68 6.03 -7.61
C ALA A 487 0.00 6.01 -8.99
N LEU A 488 -1.03 6.83 -9.17
CA LEU A 488 -1.67 7.01 -10.48
C LEU A 488 -0.68 7.46 -11.55
N GLN A 489 0.08 8.52 -11.27
CA GLN A 489 1.07 9.06 -12.20
C GLN A 489 2.19 8.05 -12.50
N LEU A 490 2.63 7.32 -11.46
CA LEU A 490 3.65 6.29 -11.59
C LEU A 490 3.15 5.09 -12.40
N ALA A 491 1.88 4.69 -12.25
CA ALA A 491 1.26 3.62 -13.03
C ALA A 491 1.29 3.91 -14.53
N ASP A 492 1.00 5.15 -14.95
CA ASP A 492 1.11 5.56 -16.35
C ASP A 492 2.54 5.51 -16.87
N LYS A 493 3.49 6.06 -16.12
CA LYS A 493 4.91 6.02 -16.48
C LYS A 493 5.39 4.57 -16.59
N THR A 494 4.95 3.70 -15.68
CA THR A 494 5.26 2.27 -15.70
C THR A 494 4.76 1.61 -16.97
N LYS A 495 3.50 1.85 -17.34
CA LYS A 495 2.90 1.35 -18.59
C LYS A 495 3.68 1.81 -19.82
N ILE A 496 4.09 3.08 -19.86
CA ILE A 496 4.89 3.63 -20.98
C ILE A 496 6.25 2.93 -21.05
N ILE A 497 6.96 2.81 -19.93
CA ILE A 497 8.29 2.19 -19.86
C ILE A 497 8.21 0.70 -20.21
N MET A 498 7.20 -0.02 -19.72
CA MET A 498 6.97 -1.42 -20.10
C MET A 498 6.77 -1.55 -21.62
N ARG A 499 5.95 -0.68 -22.22
CA ARG A 499 5.73 -0.67 -23.68
C ARG A 499 7.02 -0.37 -24.44
N GLN A 500 7.82 0.61 -23.99
CA GLN A 500 9.12 0.93 -24.58
C GLN A 500 10.06 -0.28 -24.53
N ASN A 501 10.15 -0.94 -23.37
CA ASN A 501 10.99 -2.11 -23.17
C ASN A 501 10.56 -3.28 -24.07
N LEU A 502 9.26 -3.53 -24.21
CA LEU A 502 8.73 -4.58 -25.09
C LEU A 502 9.01 -4.27 -26.56
N ILE A 503 8.79 -3.02 -26.98
CA ILE A 503 9.09 -2.59 -28.36
C ILE A 503 10.60 -2.72 -28.64
N TRP A 504 11.44 -2.28 -27.72
CA TRP A 504 12.90 -2.41 -27.84
C TRP A 504 13.33 -3.87 -28.00
N ALA A 505 12.84 -4.76 -27.11
CA ALA A 505 13.15 -6.18 -27.18
C ALA A 505 12.69 -6.81 -28.49
N PHE A 506 11.52 -6.44 -28.99
CA PHE A 506 11.00 -6.92 -30.27
C PHE A 506 11.86 -6.43 -31.45
N VAL A 507 12.13 -5.13 -31.54
CA VAL A 507 12.93 -4.52 -32.62
C VAL A 507 14.35 -5.10 -32.64
N TYR A 508 14.97 -5.25 -31.47
CA TYR A 508 16.27 -5.88 -31.36
C TYR A 508 16.29 -7.27 -32.00
N ASN A 509 15.32 -8.13 -31.66
CA ASN A 509 15.24 -9.50 -32.19
C ASN A 509 14.96 -9.51 -33.70
N VAL A 510 14.07 -8.63 -34.20
CA VAL A 510 13.76 -8.52 -35.64
C VAL A 510 14.99 -8.12 -36.46
N VAL A 511 15.90 -7.35 -35.89
CA VAL A 511 17.14 -6.95 -36.55
C VAL A 511 18.25 -7.98 -36.34
N ALA A 512 18.45 -8.46 -35.11
CA ALA A 512 19.58 -9.31 -34.75
C ALA A 512 19.48 -10.71 -35.39
N ILE A 513 18.27 -11.30 -35.45
CA ILE A 513 18.08 -12.64 -36.02
C ILE A 513 18.49 -12.72 -37.51
N PRO A 514 17.98 -11.87 -38.41
CA PRO A 514 18.40 -11.91 -39.82
C PRO A 514 19.90 -11.67 -39.99
N ILE A 515 20.48 -10.74 -39.25
CA ILE A 515 21.92 -10.43 -39.32
C ILE A 515 22.76 -11.65 -38.91
N ALA A 516 22.34 -12.36 -37.84
CA ALA A 516 22.96 -13.60 -37.41
C ALA A 516 22.78 -14.71 -38.47
N MET A 517 21.58 -14.87 -39.05
CA MET A 517 21.31 -15.85 -40.12
C MET A 517 22.17 -15.62 -41.39
N MET A 518 22.48 -14.35 -41.70
CA MET A 518 23.37 -13.98 -42.82
C MET A 518 24.85 -14.32 -42.51
N GLY A 519 25.20 -14.73 -41.30
CA GLY A 519 26.56 -15.03 -40.91
C GLY A 519 27.45 -13.80 -40.69
N TRP A 520 26.84 -12.62 -40.54
CA TRP A 520 27.59 -11.35 -40.35
C TRP A 520 28.05 -11.14 -38.93
N VAL A 521 27.50 -11.92 -37.99
CA VAL A 521 27.80 -11.82 -36.53
C VAL A 521 28.20 -13.20 -36.04
N ASN A 522 29.32 -13.26 -35.34
CA ASN A 522 29.74 -14.47 -34.62
C ASN A 522 29.05 -14.58 -33.24
N PRO A 523 29.06 -15.75 -32.58
CA PRO A 523 28.35 -15.97 -31.31
C PRO A 523 28.72 -15.00 -30.18
N TRP A 524 29.97 -14.55 -30.09
CA TRP A 524 30.40 -13.66 -29.02
C TRP A 524 29.92 -12.21 -29.22
N ILE A 525 29.93 -11.69 -30.44
CA ILE A 525 29.33 -10.37 -30.76
C ILE A 525 27.83 -10.42 -30.51
N ALA A 526 27.16 -11.51 -30.88
CA ALA A 526 25.76 -11.75 -30.56
C ALA A 526 25.47 -11.70 -29.05
N GLY A 527 26.36 -12.31 -28.24
CA GLY A 527 26.27 -12.30 -26.78
C GLY A 527 26.42 -10.90 -26.16
N ILE A 528 27.37 -10.09 -26.68
CA ILE A 528 27.53 -8.69 -26.27
C ILE A 528 26.26 -7.87 -26.61
N GLY A 529 25.74 -7.99 -27.83
CA GLY A 529 24.53 -7.30 -28.27
C GLY A 529 23.32 -7.64 -27.39
N MET A 530 23.13 -8.91 -27.06
CA MET A 530 22.11 -9.38 -26.14
C MET A 530 22.27 -8.76 -24.74
N SER A 531 23.50 -8.74 -24.20
CA SER A 531 23.79 -8.18 -22.87
C SER A 531 23.51 -6.68 -22.83
N ILE A 532 23.90 -5.93 -23.86
CA ILE A 532 23.59 -4.50 -24.01
C ILE A 532 22.08 -4.27 -24.08
N SER A 533 21.35 -5.10 -24.84
CA SER A 533 19.90 -5.02 -24.94
C SER A 533 19.20 -5.22 -23.58
N SER A 534 19.60 -6.23 -22.81
CA SER A 534 19.08 -6.50 -21.47
C SER A 534 19.40 -5.38 -20.49
N LEU A 535 20.62 -4.83 -20.55
CA LEU A 535 21.04 -3.69 -19.73
C LEU A 535 20.22 -2.43 -20.08
N ALA A 536 19.98 -2.16 -21.35
CA ALA A 536 19.17 -1.02 -21.79
C ALA A 536 17.75 -1.09 -21.22
N VAL A 537 17.10 -2.25 -21.25
CA VAL A 537 15.79 -2.49 -20.67
C VAL A 537 15.78 -2.23 -19.15
N THR A 538 16.80 -2.71 -18.45
CA THR A 538 16.95 -2.53 -17.00
C THR A 538 17.19 -1.05 -16.64
N LEU A 539 18.08 -0.36 -17.37
CA LEU A 539 18.36 1.07 -17.17
C LEU A 539 17.12 1.93 -17.47
N ASN A 540 16.33 1.57 -18.51
CA ASN A 540 15.08 2.27 -18.79
C ASN A 540 14.07 2.08 -17.65
N ALA A 541 13.98 0.89 -17.04
CA ALA A 541 13.15 0.64 -15.87
C ALA A 541 13.61 1.45 -14.64
N TRP A 542 14.90 1.70 -14.47
CA TRP A 542 15.45 2.52 -13.38
C TRP A 542 14.94 3.96 -13.37
N ARG A 543 14.49 4.49 -14.49
CA ARG A 543 13.86 5.83 -14.56
C ARG A 543 12.65 5.97 -13.66
N LEU A 544 11.97 4.85 -13.32
CA LEU A 544 10.84 4.83 -12.40
C LEU A 544 11.25 5.12 -10.95
N ARG A 545 12.50 4.91 -10.57
CA ARG A 545 13.00 5.18 -9.21
C ARG A 545 13.14 6.68 -8.90
N LYS A 546 13.32 7.52 -9.93
CA LYS A 546 13.49 8.98 -9.78
C LYS A 546 12.18 9.74 -9.58
N VAL A 547 11.05 9.05 -9.44
CA VAL A 547 9.73 9.68 -9.27
C VAL A 547 9.56 10.33 -7.87
N SER A 548 10.49 10.10 -6.94
CA SER A 548 10.52 10.78 -5.64
C SER A 548 10.82 12.30 -5.70
N SER A 549 10.98 12.90 -6.89
CA SER A 549 11.27 14.33 -7.11
C SER A 549 10.24 15.00 -8.02
N LEU A 550 8.96 14.62 -7.88
CA LEU A 550 7.85 15.36 -8.50
C LEU A 550 7.18 16.25 -7.44
N ASP A 551 7.98 17.12 -6.82
CA ASP A 551 7.52 18.33 -6.15
C ASP A 551 7.45 19.48 -7.16
#